data_5652b029d8a4cffffd18fb269b2d3f86
#
_entry.id   5652b029d8a4cffffd18fb269b2d3f86
#
_cell.length_a   1.000
_cell.length_b   1.000
_cell.length_c   1.000
_cell.angle_alpha   90.00
_cell.angle_beta   90.00
_cell.angle_gamma   90.00
#
_symmetry.space_group_name_H-M   'P 1'
#
loop_
_entity.id
_entity.type
_entity.pdbx_description
1 polymer ?
#
loop_
_entity_poly.entity_id
_entity_poly.type
_entity_poly.pdbx_seq_one_letter_code
_entity_poly.pdbx_strand_id
1 'polypeptide(L)' 'MEDKIFDISFEFENRQYKGWVNPSDDLNESGAPVSFHVVLDDTSFGYLSYRDCNWMVNEERPEGLIRQVGKQIEKRYQL' A
#
# COMPACT_ATOMS: atom_id res chain seq x y z
N MET A 1 -0.29 22.89 -1.69
CA MET A 1 -0.84 21.55 -1.99
C MET A 1 -0.16 20.53 -1.12
N GLU A 2 -0.92 19.74 -0.39
CA GLU A 2 -0.35 18.75 0.50
C GLU A 2 0.15 17.54 -0.27
N ASP A 3 1.31 17.06 0.13
CA ASP A 3 1.86 15.84 -0.41
C ASP A 3 1.21 14.66 0.29
N LYS A 4 0.54 13.79 -0.47
CA LYS A 4 -0.14 12.63 0.09
C LYS A 4 0.76 11.42 0.19
N ILE A 5 1.93 11.48 -0.41
CA ILE A 5 2.88 10.36 -0.39
C ILE A 5 3.45 10.21 1.02
N PHE A 6 3.50 8.97 1.49
CA PHE A 6 4.10 8.70 2.80
C PHE A 6 5.05 7.51 2.70
N ASP A 7 6.05 7.53 3.57
CA ASP A 7 7.07 6.48 3.59
C ASP A 7 6.60 5.29 4.41
N ILE A 8 7.03 4.11 3.99
CA ILE A 8 6.79 2.88 4.75
C ILE A 8 8.10 2.11 4.88
N SER A 9 8.21 1.35 5.97
CA SER A 9 9.30 0.41 6.12
C SER A 9 8.81 -0.73 7.01
N PHE A 10 9.28 -1.93 6.71
CA PHE A 10 8.86 -3.12 7.44
C PHE A 10 9.82 -4.25 7.13
N GLU A 11 9.73 -5.31 7.93
CA GLU A 11 10.53 -6.51 7.71
C GLU A 11 9.62 -7.65 7.27
N PHE A 12 10.07 -8.41 6.28
CA PHE A 12 9.35 -9.58 5.80
C PHE A 12 10.36 -10.66 5.41
N GLU A 13 10.23 -11.84 5.99
CA GLU A 13 11.12 -12.97 5.74
C GLU A 13 12.59 -12.61 5.90
N ASN A 14 12.92 -11.95 7.02
CA ASN A 14 14.27 -11.55 7.37
C ASN A 14 14.89 -10.52 6.43
N ARG A 15 14.07 -9.85 5.65
CA ARG A 15 14.52 -8.79 4.76
C ARG A 15 13.82 -7.48 5.11
N GLN A 16 14.59 -6.40 5.17
CA GLN A 16 14.04 -5.08 5.45
C GLN A 16 13.62 -4.43 4.14
N TYR A 17 12.37 -3.97 4.09
CA TYR A 17 11.84 -3.26 2.93
C TYR A 17 11.61 -1.81 3.29
N LYS A 18 11.91 -0.92 2.35
CA LYS A 18 11.64 0.51 2.48
C LYS A 18 11.03 1.01 1.18
N GLY A 19 10.10 1.93 1.29
CA GLY A 19 9.50 2.49 0.11
C GLY A 19 8.53 3.59 0.45
N TRP A 20 7.61 3.86 -0.47
CA TRP A 20 6.62 4.89 -0.26
C TRP A 20 5.31 4.48 -0.91
N VAL A 21 4.25 5.15 -0.49
CA VAL A 21 2.89 4.90 -0.98
C VAL A 21 2.32 6.22 -1.46
N ASN A 22 1.76 6.19 -2.68
CA ASN A 22 1.08 7.35 -3.25
C ASN A 22 -0.40 7.00 -3.39
N PRO A 23 -1.26 7.51 -2.49
CA PRO A 23 -2.69 7.24 -2.55
C PRO A 23 -3.32 7.91 -3.77
N SER A 24 -4.36 7.29 -4.33
CA SER A 24 -5.07 7.88 -5.46
C SER A 24 -5.88 9.10 -5.00
N ASP A 25 -6.18 9.99 -5.94
CA ASP A 25 -7.04 11.14 -5.67
C ASP A 25 -8.52 10.75 -5.64
N ASP A 26 -8.85 9.61 -6.23
CA ASP A 26 -10.23 9.11 -6.21
C ASP A 26 -10.53 8.46 -4.88
N LEU A 27 -11.67 8.80 -4.29
CA LEU A 27 -12.06 8.27 -2.99
C LEU A 27 -13.27 7.36 -3.14
N ASN A 28 -13.34 6.37 -2.25
CA ASN A 28 -14.51 5.49 -2.18
C ASN A 28 -15.60 6.14 -1.31
N GLU A 29 -16.69 5.41 -1.08
CA GLU A 29 -17.80 5.92 -0.29
C GLU A 29 -17.42 6.26 1.14
N SER A 30 -16.42 5.60 1.66
CA SER A 30 -15.94 5.85 3.03
C SER A 30 -14.96 7.02 3.12
N GLY A 31 -14.60 7.61 1.98
CA GLY A 31 -13.65 8.72 1.97
C GLY A 31 -12.19 8.30 1.92
N ALA A 32 -11.92 7.02 1.69
CA ALA A 32 -10.56 6.52 1.58
C ALA A 32 -10.16 6.37 0.11
N PRO A 33 -8.86 6.48 -0.21
CA PRO A 33 -8.42 6.30 -1.60
C PRO A 33 -8.82 4.92 -2.14
N VAL A 34 -9.20 4.87 -3.41
CA VAL A 34 -9.61 3.61 -4.03
C VAL A 34 -8.43 2.73 -4.39
N SER A 35 -7.23 3.32 -4.51
CA SER A 35 -6.02 2.54 -4.78
C SER A 35 -4.80 3.25 -4.22
N PHE A 36 -3.71 2.50 -4.09
CA PHE A 36 -2.46 3.01 -3.53
C PHE A 36 -1.31 2.49 -4.40
N HIS A 37 -0.57 3.41 -5.01
CA HIS A 37 0.63 3.03 -5.76
C HIS A 37 1.78 2.86 -4.77
N VAL A 38 2.38 1.68 -4.77
CA VAL A 38 3.44 1.34 -3.81
C VAL A 38 4.74 1.10 -4.56
N VAL A 39 5.81 1.69 -4.04
CA VAL A 39 7.16 1.47 -4.54
C VAL A 39 7.98 0.95 -3.36
N LEU A 40 8.66 -0.18 -3.56
CA LEU A 40 9.54 -0.78 -2.56
C LEU A 40 10.94 -0.90 -3.14
N ASP A 41 11.95 -0.42 -2.37
CA ASP A 41 13.35 -0.52 -2.78
C ASP A 41 13.57 0.00 -4.21
N ASP A 42 12.97 1.18 -4.51
CA ASP A 42 13.07 1.85 -5.81
C ASP A 42 12.46 1.06 -6.97
N THR A 43 11.63 0.07 -6.68
CA THR A 43 10.96 -0.74 -7.69
C THR A 43 9.46 -0.68 -7.48
N SER A 44 8.71 -0.46 -8.55
CA SER A 44 7.25 -0.43 -8.43
C SER A 44 6.73 -1.78 -7.96
N PHE A 45 6.04 -1.78 -6.84
CA PHE A 45 5.39 -2.98 -6.30
C PHE A 45 4.06 -3.22 -7.00
N GLY A 46 3.37 -2.15 -7.35
CA GLY A 46 2.08 -2.21 -8.03
C GLY A 46 1.08 -1.27 -7.39
N TYR A 47 -0.16 -1.43 -7.79
CA TYR A 47 -1.28 -0.65 -7.24
C TYR A 47 -2.11 -1.55 -6.36
N LEU A 48 -2.20 -1.20 -5.08
CA LEU A 48 -2.99 -1.96 -4.12
C LEU A 48 -4.37 -1.35 -3.98
N SER A 49 -5.38 -2.21 -3.83
CA SER A 49 -6.72 -1.78 -3.50
C SER A 49 -7.25 -2.64 -2.36
N TYR A 50 -8.11 -2.06 -1.55
CA TYR A 50 -8.69 -2.74 -0.40
C TYR A 50 -10.17 -2.99 -0.68
N ARG A 51 -10.58 -4.24 -0.67
CA ARG A 51 -11.96 -4.62 -0.97
C ARG A 51 -12.34 -5.83 -0.12
N ASP A 52 -13.49 -5.75 0.52
CA ASP A 52 -14.03 -6.86 1.33
C ASP A 52 -13.01 -7.36 2.35
N CYS A 53 -12.36 -6.43 3.03
CA CYS A 53 -11.34 -6.70 4.05
C CYS A 53 -10.12 -7.42 3.50
N ASN A 54 -9.88 -7.34 2.20
CA ASN A 54 -8.73 -7.97 1.56
C ASN A 54 -7.95 -6.96 0.73
N TRP A 55 -6.64 -7.13 0.74
CA TRP A 55 -5.76 -6.34 -0.11
C TRP A 55 -5.50 -7.08 -1.41
N MET A 56 -5.55 -6.35 -2.51
CA MET A 56 -5.29 -6.89 -3.84
C MET A 56 -4.29 -5.99 -4.54
N VAL A 57 -3.49 -6.58 -5.41
CA VAL A 57 -2.51 -5.83 -6.20
C VAL A 57 -2.65 -6.25 -7.65
N ASN A 58 -2.36 -5.32 -8.55
CA ASN A 58 -2.51 -5.58 -9.99
C ASN A 58 -1.35 -6.37 -10.61
N GLU A 59 -0.35 -6.72 -9.81
CA GLU A 59 0.81 -7.49 -10.25
C GLU A 59 0.89 -8.77 -9.44
N GLU A 60 1.64 -9.76 -9.95
CA GLU A 60 1.88 -10.97 -9.17
C GLU A 60 2.91 -10.68 -8.09
N ARG A 61 2.50 -10.82 -6.84
CA ARG A 61 3.37 -10.60 -5.68
C ARG A 61 3.04 -11.64 -4.61
N PRO A 62 4.00 -11.98 -3.75
CA PRO A 62 3.73 -12.90 -2.65
C PRO A 62 2.61 -12.37 -1.75
N GLU A 63 1.66 -13.23 -1.39
CA GLU A 63 0.54 -12.82 -0.55
C GLU A 63 0.98 -12.24 0.79
N GLY A 64 1.99 -12.85 1.41
CA GLY A 64 2.46 -12.35 2.69
C GLY A 64 3.03 -10.95 2.58
N LEU A 65 3.70 -10.67 1.47
CA LEU A 65 4.26 -9.34 1.24
C LEU A 65 3.14 -8.33 1.01
N ILE A 66 2.12 -8.71 0.25
CA ILE A 66 0.96 -7.85 0.02
C ILE A 66 0.30 -7.49 1.36
N ARG A 67 0.16 -8.47 2.26
CA ARG A 67 -0.42 -8.23 3.58
C ARG A 67 0.42 -7.27 4.40
N GLN A 68 1.74 -7.40 4.36
CA GLN A 68 2.62 -6.51 5.12
C GLN A 68 2.51 -5.07 4.63
N VAL A 69 2.49 -4.89 3.31
CA VAL A 69 2.31 -3.56 2.73
C VAL A 69 0.94 -3.02 3.11
N GLY A 70 -0.09 -3.84 3.02
CA GLY A 70 -1.44 -3.44 3.40
C GLY A 70 -1.52 -2.99 4.85
N LYS A 71 -0.83 -3.68 5.76
CA LYS A 71 -0.80 -3.29 7.18
C LYS A 71 -0.18 -1.92 7.36
N GLN A 72 0.85 -1.58 6.59
CA GLN A 72 1.46 -0.27 6.67
C GLN A 72 0.48 0.82 6.24
N ILE A 73 -0.32 0.53 5.21
CA ILE A 73 -1.33 1.47 4.74
C ILE A 73 -2.45 1.60 5.78
N GLU A 74 -2.87 0.50 6.39
CA GLU A 74 -3.94 0.51 7.40
C GLU A 74 -3.56 1.34 8.63
N LYS A 75 -2.28 1.43 8.95
CA LYS A 75 -1.83 2.28 10.05
C LYS A 75 -2.07 3.76 9.77
N ARG A 76 -2.10 4.12 8.50
CA ARG A 76 -2.26 5.49 8.06
C ARG A 76 -3.74 5.82 7.83
N TYR A 77 -4.48 4.87 7.31
CA TYR A 77 -5.90 5.00 7.01
C TYR A 77 -6.65 3.93 7.78
N GLN A 78 -7.70 4.32 8.45
CA GLN A 78 -8.51 3.36 9.21
C GLN A 78 -9.51 2.70 8.27
N LEU A 79 -9.08 1.66 7.64
CA LEU A 79 -9.88 0.92 6.66
C LEU A 79 -10.67 -0.22 7.31
#